data_aa3d63df734489d9e4fe406a01949ac9
#
_entry.id   aa3d63df734489d9e4fe406a01949ac9
#
_cell.length_a   1.000
_cell.length_b   1.000
_cell.length_c   1.000
_cell.angle_alpha   90.00
_cell.angle_beta   90.00
_cell.angle_gamma   90.00
#
_symmetry.space_group_name_H-M   'P 1'
#
loop_
_entity.id
_entity.type
_entity.pdbx_description
1 polymer ?
#
loop_
_entity_poly.entity_id
_entity_poly.type
_entity_poly.pdbx_seq_one_letter_code
_entity_poly.pdbx_strand_id
1 'polypeptide(L)'
;MEKINFHDIYKPGHTVLENELFFHNHNPDMLLQYDSNFISFKRMPSVQEFEEAHHYLRDFHQKYGQKHVRFYFPDGEELSGELLAFFQKDEDYTVGFLELFAILPANFPQVQEREEIIVENVTDETWNDYLEFQYEQDSVYGENFAEKKKAQHLRNYCDESILQLIAFYKGKAAGSVDVIIKERTAEIDGLMVHEDFQKKGIGSRLQKSVMDQFNDKTVILVADGEDTPKEMYRRQNYRYIGKQYNLLKVYK
;
A
#
# COMPACT_ATOMS: atom_id res chain seq x y z
N MET A 1 -2.13 17.60 17.80
CA MET A 1 -1.94 16.82 16.56
C MET A 1 -3.21 16.01 16.35
N GLU A 2 -3.88 16.17 15.22
CA GLU A 2 -4.93 15.24 14.84
C GLU A 2 -4.34 13.84 14.74
N LYS A 3 -5.12 12.86 15.17
CA LYS A 3 -4.67 11.47 15.27
C LYS A 3 -4.56 10.88 13.87
N ILE A 4 -3.35 10.50 13.45
CA ILE A 4 -3.13 9.71 12.22
C ILE A 4 -3.87 8.38 12.35
N ASN A 5 -4.54 7.96 11.28
CA ASN A 5 -5.30 6.73 11.19
C ASN A 5 -5.35 6.22 9.73
N PHE A 6 -6.04 5.10 9.45
CA PHE A 6 -6.12 4.53 8.10
C PHE A 6 -6.89 5.38 7.06
N HIS A 7 -7.60 6.44 7.48
CA HIS A 7 -8.18 7.40 6.52
C HIS A 7 -7.12 8.32 5.90
N ASP A 8 -5.96 8.45 6.55
CA ASP A 8 -4.84 9.22 6.00
C ASP A 8 -4.12 8.47 4.87
N ILE A 9 -4.32 7.15 4.73
CA ILE A 9 -3.69 6.31 3.71
C ILE A 9 -4.31 6.58 2.34
N TYR A 10 -3.44 6.62 1.33
CA TYR A 10 -3.85 6.80 -0.06
C TYR A 10 -4.62 5.58 -0.58
N LYS A 11 -5.70 5.85 -1.27
CA LYS A 11 -6.53 4.82 -1.90
C LYS A 11 -6.79 5.22 -3.35
N PRO A 12 -6.11 4.58 -4.32
CA PRO A 12 -6.35 4.85 -5.74
C PRO A 12 -7.80 4.58 -6.12
N GLY A 13 -8.33 5.35 -7.06
CA GLY A 13 -9.72 5.24 -7.50
C GLY A 13 -10.64 6.29 -6.87
N HIS A 14 -11.92 5.99 -6.80
CA HIS A 14 -12.94 6.91 -6.27
C HIS A 14 -14.09 6.15 -5.60
N THR A 15 -14.76 6.82 -4.68
CA THR A 15 -15.95 6.26 -4.02
C THR A 15 -17.14 6.26 -4.98
N VAL A 16 -17.69 5.08 -5.27
CA VAL A 16 -18.86 4.90 -6.16
C VAL A 16 -20.17 4.75 -5.38
N LEU A 17 -20.10 4.36 -4.13
CA LEU A 17 -21.22 4.27 -3.21
C LEU A 17 -20.76 4.57 -1.78
N GLU A 18 -21.53 5.34 -1.05
CA GLU A 18 -21.33 5.57 0.37
C GLU A 18 -22.68 5.59 1.10
N ASN A 19 -22.72 4.91 2.25
CA ASN A 19 -23.88 4.87 3.13
C ASN A 19 -23.43 4.90 4.61
N GLU A 20 -24.33 4.65 5.55
CA GLU A 20 -24.00 4.64 6.99
C GLU A 20 -23.11 3.46 7.41
N LEU A 21 -23.16 2.34 6.66
CA LEU A 21 -22.42 1.12 6.99
C LEU A 21 -21.03 1.09 6.36
N PHE A 22 -20.89 1.51 5.10
CA PHE A 22 -19.63 1.40 4.36
C PHE A 22 -19.49 2.46 3.26
N PHE A 23 -18.29 2.57 2.73
CA PHE A 23 -18.05 3.14 1.40
C PHE A 23 -17.42 2.08 0.47
N HIS A 24 -17.74 2.17 -0.83
CA HIS A 24 -17.19 1.33 -1.88
C HIS A 24 -16.25 2.15 -2.75
N ASN A 25 -14.98 1.78 -2.75
CA ASN A 25 -13.95 2.33 -3.60
C ASN A 25 -13.77 1.49 -4.87
N HIS A 26 -13.73 2.16 -6.02
CA HIS A 26 -13.53 1.50 -7.31
C HIS A 26 -12.47 2.22 -8.13
N ASN A 27 -11.54 1.45 -8.69
CA ASN A 27 -10.49 1.93 -9.59
C ASN A 27 -10.67 1.26 -10.96
N PRO A 28 -11.39 1.90 -11.91
CA PRO A 28 -11.65 1.32 -13.22
C PRO A 28 -10.38 1.14 -14.07
N ASP A 29 -9.32 1.91 -13.79
CA ASP A 29 -8.05 1.83 -14.52
C ASP A 29 -7.22 0.61 -14.09
N MET A 30 -7.44 0.10 -12.87
CA MET A 30 -6.70 -1.05 -12.30
C MET A 30 -7.64 -2.06 -11.65
N LEU A 31 -8.51 -2.69 -12.46
CA LEU A 31 -9.48 -3.69 -12.00
C LEU A 31 -8.82 -4.95 -11.39
N LEU A 32 -7.56 -5.21 -11.74
CA LEU A 32 -6.78 -6.35 -11.20
C LEU A 32 -6.14 -6.05 -9.85
N GLN A 33 -6.08 -4.80 -9.42
CA GLN A 33 -5.51 -4.41 -8.13
C GLN A 33 -6.59 -4.50 -7.04
N TYR A 34 -6.48 -5.51 -6.19
CA TYR A 34 -7.48 -5.80 -5.16
C TYR A 34 -7.63 -4.67 -4.15
N ASP A 35 -6.51 -4.06 -3.76
CA ASP A 35 -6.46 -3.02 -2.72
C ASP A 35 -6.99 -1.65 -3.17
N SER A 36 -7.35 -1.50 -4.44
CA SER A 36 -8.01 -0.31 -4.97
C SER A 36 -9.48 -0.54 -5.37
N ASN A 37 -9.99 -1.79 -5.20
CA ASN A 37 -11.36 -2.18 -5.54
C ASN A 37 -11.98 -2.94 -4.36
N PHE A 38 -12.61 -2.21 -3.42
CA PHE A 38 -12.99 -2.75 -2.13
C PHE A 38 -14.19 -2.03 -1.50
N ILE A 39 -14.78 -2.68 -0.50
CA ILE A 39 -15.64 -2.04 0.50
C ILE A 39 -14.85 -1.81 1.78
N SER A 40 -15.00 -0.62 2.38
CA SER A 40 -14.49 -0.32 3.72
C SER A 40 -15.66 -0.01 4.66
N PHE A 41 -15.82 -0.82 5.70
CA PHE A 41 -16.84 -0.66 6.71
C PHE A 41 -16.50 0.50 7.65
N LYS A 42 -17.49 1.32 7.95
CA LYS A 42 -17.41 2.46 8.89
C LYS A 42 -17.63 2.05 10.35
N ARG A 43 -18.32 0.92 10.54
CA ARG A 43 -18.52 0.24 11.82
C ARG A 43 -18.48 -1.28 11.59
N MET A 44 -18.29 -2.05 12.64
CA MET A 44 -18.31 -3.51 12.54
C MET A 44 -19.68 -3.97 12.05
N PRO A 45 -19.78 -4.69 10.92
CA PRO A 45 -21.03 -5.22 10.42
C PRO A 45 -21.47 -6.44 11.24
N SER A 46 -22.78 -6.70 11.31
CA SER A 46 -23.30 -8.03 11.62
C SER A 46 -23.01 -9.01 10.47
N VAL A 47 -23.16 -10.32 10.70
CA VAL A 47 -22.99 -11.33 9.64
C VAL A 47 -23.95 -11.05 8.47
N GLN A 48 -25.22 -10.72 8.75
CA GLN A 48 -26.21 -10.42 7.70
C GLN A 48 -25.79 -9.18 6.89
N GLU A 49 -25.39 -8.09 7.54
CA GLU A 49 -24.92 -6.87 6.86
C GLU A 49 -23.68 -7.12 6.01
N PHE A 50 -22.79 -7.99 6.49
CA PHE A 50 -21.63 -8.42 5.72
C PHE A 50 -22.03 -9.21 4.47
N GLU A 51 -22.95 -10.17 4.60
CA GLU A 51 -23.45 -10.97 3.45
C GLU A 51 -24.10 -10.08 2.39
N GLU A 52 -24.91 -9.10 2.79
CA GLU A 52 -25.55 -8.13 1.90
C GLU A 52 -24.48 -7.28 1.17
N ALA A 53 -23.48 -6.76 1.88
CA ALA A 53 -22.37 -6.01 1.30
C ALA A 53 -21.50 -6.88 0.37
N HIS A 54 -21.30 -8.15 0.74
CA HIS A 54 -20.57 -9.12 -0.08
C HIS A 54 -21.28 -9.40 -1.41
N HIS A 55 -22.60 -9.66 -1.38
CA HIS A 55 -23.40 -9.88 -2.58
C HIS A 55 -23.37 -8.63 -3.48
N TYR A 56 -23.56 -7.44 -2.90
CA TYR A 56 -23.49 -6.18 -3.64
C TYR A 56 -22.12 -6.01 -4.34
N LEU A 57 -21.01 -6.19 -3.61
CA LEU A 57 -19.67 -6.02 -4.17
C LEU A 57 -19.38 -7.08 -5.24
N ARG A 58 -19.79 -8.33 -5.00
CA ARG A 58 -19.64 -9.43 -5.96
C ARG A 58 -20.37 -9.14 -7.27
N ASP A 59 -21.63 -8.73 -7.20
CA ASP A 59 -22.45 -8.38 -8.36
C ASP A 59 -21.88 -7.18 -9.12
N PHE A 60 -21.35 -6.18 -8.41
CA PHE A 60 -20.70 -5.05 -9.02
C PHE A 60 -19.42 -5.48 -9.75
N HIS A 61 -18.54 -6.22 -9.08
CA HIS A 61 -17.28 -6.69 -9.65
C HIS A 61 -17.48 -7.58 -10.87
N GLN A 62 -18.49 -8.45 -10.88
CA GLN A 62 -18.82 -9.28 -12.04
C GLN A 62 -19.12 -8.48 -13.30
N LYS A 63 -19.80 -7.32 -13.18
CA LYS A 63 -20.10 -6.44 -14.33
C LYS A 63 -18.85 -5.88 -14.97
N TYR A 64 -17.76 -5.76 -14.20
CA TYR A 64 -16.45 -5.29 -14.67
C TYR A 64 -15.46 -6.44 -14.93
N GLY A 65 -15.90 -7.70 -14.85
CA GLY A 65 -15.04 -8.88 -15.06
C GLY A 65 -14.04 -9.15 -13.95
N GLN A 66 -14.22 -8.52 -12.78
CA GLN A 66 -13.36 -8.73 -11.61
C GLN A 66 -13.72 -10.05 -10.91
N LYS A 67 -12.72 -10.79 -10.49
CA LYS A 67 -12.85 -12.11 -9.87
C LYS A 67 -12.51 -12.12 -8.39
N HIS A 68 -12.69 -11.02 -7.69
CA HIS A 68 -12.41 -10.93 -6.26
C HIS A 68 -13.47 -10.11 -5.54
N VAL A 69 -13.46 -10.17 -4.22
CA VAL A 69 -14.05 -9.20 -3.32
C VAL A 69 -13.04 -8.89 -2.22
N ARG A 70 -12.89 -7.61 -1.88
CA ARG A 70 -12.00 -7.11 -0.85
C ARG A 70 -12.77 -6.26 0.14
N PHE A 71 -12.53 -6.49 1.43
CA PHE A 71 -13.17 -5.73 2.51
C PHE A 71 -12.13 -5.25 3.50
N TYR A 72 -12.32 -4.04 4.00
CA TYR A 72 -11.61 -3.49 5.16
C TYR A 72 -12.60 -3.25 6.29
N PHE A 73 -12.20 -3.58 7.50
CA PHE A 73 -13.01 -3.42 8.71
C PHE A 73 -12.59 -2.13 9.45
N PRO A 74 -13.38 -1.67 10.45
CA PRO A 74 -13.05 -0.45 11.15
C PRO A 74 -11.65 -0.45 11.77
N ASP A 75 -11.01 0.71 11.72
CA ASP A 75 -9.66 0.92 12.26
C ASP A 75 -9.64 0.69 13.79
N GLY A 76 -8.70 -0.15 14.23
CA GLY A 76 -8.46 -0.45 15.64
C GLY A 76 -9.50 -1.36 16.31
N GLU A 77 -10.49 -1.87 15.57
CA GLU A 77 -11.47 -2.82 16.09
C GLU A 77 -11.07 -4.27 15.81
N GLU A 78 -11.35 -5.16 16.76
CA GLU A 78 -11.22 -6.61 16.56
C GLU A 78 -12.44 -7.13 15.80
N LEU A 79 -12.23 -8.11 14.90
CA LEU A 79 -13.35 -8.82 14.27
C LEU A 79 -14.21 -9.51 15.33
N SER A 80 -15.54 -9.41 15.19
CA SER A 80 -16.45 -10.11 16.10
C SER A 80 -16.29 -11.63 15.99
N GLY A 81 -16.53 -12.34 17.10
CA GLY A 81 -16.46 -13.80 17.11
C GLY A 81 -17.44 -14.45 16.11
N GLU A 82 -18.58 -13.81 15.85
CA GLU A 82 -19.56 -14.28 14.88
C GLU A 82 -19.05 -14.16 13.44
N LEU A 83 -18.40 -13.04 13.08
CA LEU A 83 -17.78 -12.86 11.78
C LEU A 83 -16.60 -13.82 11.57
N LEU A 84 -15.73 -13.99 12.58
CA LEU A 84 -14.63 -14.96 12.51
C LEU A 84 -15.15 -16.38 12.28
N ALA A 85 -16.18 -16.79 13.03
CA ALA A 85 -16.80 -18.11 12.85
C ALA A 85 -17.50 -18.26 11.48
N PHE A 86 -18.02 -17.15 10.93
CA PHE A 86 -18.59 -17.14 9.59
C PHE A 86 -17.52 -17.30 8.51
N PHE A 87 -16.41 -16.56 8.57
CA PHE A 87 -15.33 -16.63 7.61
C PHE A 87 -14.63 -18.00 7.60
N GLN A 88 -14.50 -18.65 8.76
CA GLN A 88 -13.92 -19.99 8.88
C GLN A 88 -14.73 -21.10 8.20
N LYS A 89 -15.99 -20.87 7.85
CA LYS A 89 -16.81 -21.85 7.12
C LYS A 89 -16.51 -21.95 5.63
N ASP A 90 -15.82 -20.97 5.10
CA ASP A 90 -15.48 -20.87 3.67
C ASP A 90 -13.96 -20.69 3.54
N GLU A 91 -13.28 -21.74 3.13
CA GLU A 91 -11.80 -21.78 3.00
C GLU A 91 -11.26 -20.81 1.95
N ASP A 92 -12.12 -20.27 1.06
CA ASP A 92 -11.72 -19.29 0.07
C ASP A 92 -11.58 -17.87 0.66
N TYR A 93 -12.02 -17.64 1.91
CA TYR A 93 -11.78 -16.38 2.60
C TYR A 93 -10.38 -16.34 3.22
N THR A 94 -9.60 -15.33 2.84
CA THR A 94 -8.33 -15.00 3.47
C THR A 94 -8.53 -13.76 4.35
N VAL A 95 -8.45 -13.96 5.67
CA VAL A 95 -8.46 -12.87 6.66
C VAL A 95 -7.03 -12.46 6.94
N GLY A 96 -6.74 -11.18 6.80
CA GLY A 96 -5.44 -10.58 7.12
C GLY A 96 -5.63 -9.29 7.92
N PHE A 97 -4.55 -8.61 8.18
CA PHE A 97 -4.59 -7.28 8.78
C PHE A 97 -3.41 -6.43 8.31
N LEU A 98 -3.63 -5.13 8.30
CA LEU A 98 -2.62 -4.13 8.00
C LEU A 98 -2.21 -3.43 9.30
N GLU A 99 -0.96 -3.02 9.38
CA GLU A 99 -0.41 -2.22 10.47
C GLU A 99 0.05 -0.85 9.95
N LEU A 100 -0.42 0.20 10.60
CA LEU A 100 -0.04 1.58 10.31
C LEU A 100 1.10 2.01 11.22
N PHE A 101 2.13 2.58 10.62
CA PHE A 101 3.29 3.12 11.31
C PHE A 101 3.50 4.59 10.95
N ALA A 102 4.06 5.35 11.88
CA ALA A 102 4.38 6.76 11.67
C ALA A 102 5.71 7.14 12.35
N ILE A 103 6.42 8.09 11.75
CA ILE A 103 7.66 8.62 12.29
C ILE A 103 7.76 10.12 11.99
N LEU A 104 8.35 10.88 12.93
CA LEU A 104 8.89 12.20 12.61
C LEU A 104 10.28 12.02 12.00
N PRO A 105 10.60 12.63 10.86
CA PRO A 105 11.86 12.41 10.16
C PRO A 105 13.11 12.60 11.03
N ALA A 106 13.07 13.54 11.98
CA ALA A 106 14.16 13.76 12.92
C ALA A 106 14.48 12.54 13.82
N ASN A 107 13.54 11.61 13.97
CA ASN A 107 13.74 10.40 14.77
C ASN A 107 14.28 9.22 13.96
N PHE A 108 14.39 9.36 12.65
CA PHE A 108 14.92 8.29 11.81
C PHE A 108 16.42 8.07 12.11
N PRO A 109 16.90 6.83 12.24
CA PRO A 109 18.28 6.58 12.60
C PRO A 109 19.25 7.08 11.52
N GLN A 110 20.46 7.38 11.95
CA GLN A 110 21.52 7.71 11.01
C GLN A 110 21.79 6.50 10.09
N VAL A 111 21.84 6.78 8.81
CA VAL A 111 22.13 5.76 7.77
C VAL A 111 23.53 6.01 7.23
N GLN A 112 24.35 4.96 7.24
CA GLN A 112 25.70 5.05 6.70
C GLN A 112 25.65 5.37 5.20
N GLU A 113 26.35 6.39 4.79
CA GLU A 113 26.57 6.66 3.38
C GLU A 113 27.46 5.60 2.75
N ARG A 114 27.09 5.20 1.53
CA ARG A 114 27.84 4.24 0.72
C ARG A 114 27.89 4.77 -0.69
N GLU A 115 29.08 4.97 -1.22
CA GLU A 115 29.29 5.51 -2.57
C GLU A 115 28.66 4.64 -3.66
N GLU A 116 28.51 3.33 -3.38
CA GLU A 116 27.89 2.40 -4.34
C GLU A 116 26.35 2.55 -4.42
N ILE A 117 25.72 3.29 -3.50
CA ILE A 117 24.25 3.48 -3.46
C ILE A 117 23.93 4.93 -3.76
N ILE A 118 23.32 5.16 -4.90
CA ILE A 118 22.79 6.47 -5.30
C ILE A 118 21.27 6.39 -5.21
N VAL A 119 20.66 7.36 -4.54
CA VAL A 119 19.18 7.51 -4.47
C VAL A 119 18.85 8.88 -5.03
N GLU A 120 17.94 8.93 -5.98
CA GLU A 120 17.51 10.17 -6.61
C GLU A 120 16.03 10.15 -6.96
N ASN A 121 15.46 11.33 -7.17
CA ASN A 121 14.11 11.46 -7.69
C ASN A 121 14.08 10.96 -9.13
N VAL A 122 13.00 10.29 -9.50
CA VAL A 122 12.80 9.88 -10.89
C VAL A 122 12.63 11.13 -11.75
N THR A 123 13.40 11.21 -12.83
CA THR A 123 13.41 12.28 -13.83
C THR A 123 13.22 11.68 -15.22
N ASP A 124 13.12 12.53 -16.25
CA ASP A 124 13.03 12.06 -17.63
C ASP A 124 14.23 11.17 -18.02
N GLU A 125 15.43 11.44 -17.43
CA GLU A 125 16.64 10.67 -17.67
C GLU A 125 16.59 9.28 -17.02
N THR A 126 15.97 9.13 -15.84
CA THR A 126 15.89 7.87 -15.09
C THR A 126 14.55 7.17 -15.19
N TRP A 127 13.59 7.77 -15.92
CA TRP A 127 12.24 7.21 -16.09
C TRP A 127 12.26 5.79 -16.66
N ASN A 128 13.09 5.52 -17.66
CA ASN A 128 13.15 4.20 -18.27
C ASN A 128 13.70 3.15 -17.30
N ASP A 129 14.73 3.49 -16.51
CA ASP A 129 15.29 2.58 -15.50
C ASP A 129 14.26 2.28 -14.40
N TYR A 130 13.50 3.32 -13.96
CA TYR A 130 12.42 3.16 -13.00
C TYR A 130 11.32 2.26 -13.54
N LEU A 131 10.85 2.51 -14.77
CA LEU A 131 9.74 1.75 -15.37
C LEU A 131 10.12 0.29 -15.64
N GLU A 132 11.37 0.02 -16.08
CA GLU A 132 11.87 -1.34 -16.26
C GLU A 132 11.95 -2.08 -14.93
N PHE A 133 12.49 -1.43 -13.90
CA PHE A 133 12.54 -1.96 -12.54
C PHE A 133 11.13 -2.31 -12.01
N GLN A 134 10.18 -1.39 -12.13
CA GLN A 134 8.78 -1.62 -11.69
C GLN A 134 8.13 -2.75 -12.48
N TYR A 135 8.33 -2.79 -13.79
CA TYR A 135 7.76 -3.84 -14.64
C TYR A 135 8.23 -5.25 -14.23
N GLU A 136 9.52 -5.40 -13.93
CA GLU A 136 10.07 -6.66 -13.44
C GLU A 136 9.38 -7.09 -12.13
N GLN A 137 9.21 -6.17 -11.19
CA GLN A 137 8.56 -6.44 -9.91
C GLN A 137 7.06 -6.75 -10.07
N ASP A 138 6.36 -5.99 -10.92
CA ASP A 138 4.93 -6.18 -11.19
C ASP A 138 4.64 -7.48 -11.96
N SER A 139 5.62 -7.98 -12.73
CA SER A 139 5.48 -9.20 -13.56
C SER A 139 5.28 -10.47 -12.73
N VAL A 140 5.64 -10.47 -11.45
CA VAL A 140 5.35 -11.59 -10.53
C VAL A 140 3.85 -11.81 -10.34
N TYR A 141 3.03 -10.77 -10.58
CA TYR A 141 1.56 -10.83 -10.56
C TYR A 141 0.95 -11.11 -11.94
N GLY A 142 1.79 -11.33 -12.95
CA GLY A 142 1.44 -11.63 -14.33
C GLY A 142 1.63 -10.46 -15.30
N GLU A 143 1.99 -10.78 -16.56
CA GLU A 143 2.30 -9.78 -17.60
C GLU A 143 1.17 -8.76 -17.82
N ASN A 144 -0.09 -9.22 -17.82
CA ASN A 144 -1.24 -8.32 -17.98
C ASN A 144 -1.37 -7.31 -16.83
N PHE A 145 -1.01 -7.70 -15.62
CA PHE A 145 -0.97 -6.80 -14.48
C PHE A 145 0.15 -5.77 -14.67
N ALA A 146 1.37 -6.22 -14.97
CA ALA A 146 2.54 -5.36 -15.18
C ALA A 146 2.32 -4.34 -16.31
N GLU A 147 1.74 -4.76 -17.44
CA GLU A 147 1.42 -3.85 -18.55
C GLU A 147 0.41 -2.76 -18.15
N LYS A 148 -0.60 -3.09 -17.36
CA LYS A 148 -1.56 -2.09 -16.86
C LYS A 148 -0.92 -1.16 -15.82
N LYS A 149 0.00 -1.66 -15.01
CA LYS A 149 0.72 -0.86 -14.01
C LYS A 149 1.60 0.21 -14.65
N LYS A 150 2.17 -0.02 -15.85
CA LYS A 150 2.93 1.02 -16.57
C LYS A 150 2.16 2.33 -16.72
N ALA A 151 0.89 2.24 -17.09
CA ALA A 151 0.05 3.43 -17.23
C ALA A 151 -0.21 4.11 -15.87
N GLN A 152 -0.32 3.36 -14.78
CA GLN A 152 -0.43 3.90 -13.43
C GLN A 152 0.87 4.58 -13.01
N HIS A 153 2.04 3.95 -13.23
CA HIS A 153 3.34 4.55 -12.92
C HIS A 153 3.54 5.87 -13.66
N LEU A 154 3.11 5.95 -14.93
CA LEU A 154 3.17 7.19 -15.70
C LEU A 154 2.23 8.27 -15.13
N ARG A 155 1.01 7.91 -14.73
CA ARG A 155 0.11 8.86 -14.05
C ARG A 155 0.71 9.37 -12.75
N ASN A 156 1.28 8.48 -11.96
CA ASN A 156 1.97 8.84 -10.72
C ASN A 156 3.15 9.79 -10.99
N TYR A 157 3.92 9.55 -12.06
CA TYR A 157 5.04 10.42 -12.45
C TYR A 157 4.58 11.85 -12.82
N CYS A 158 3.39 11.97 -13.42
CA CYS A 158 2.80 13.24 -13.79
C CYS A 158 2.02 13.94 -12.66
N ASP A 159 1.85 13.30 -11.52
CA ASP A 159 1.07 13.82 -10.39
C ASP A 159 2.00 14.48 -9.36
N GLU A 160 1.88 15.82 -9.21
CA GLU A 160 2.69 16.60 -8.26
C GLU A 160 2.50 16.18 -6.80
N SER A 161 1.44 15.45 -6.47
CA SER A 161 1.22 14.88 -5.14
C SER A 161 1.93 13.54 -4.91
N ILE A 162 2.63 13.02 -5.92
CA ILE A 162 3.37 11.75 -5.84
C ILE A 162 4.82 11.98 -6.26
N LEU A 163 5.75 11.68 -5.37
CA LEU A 163 7.17 11.68 -5.68
C LEU A 163 7.66 10.24 -5.84
N GLN A 164 8.32 9.95 -6.96
CA GLN A 164 8.93 8.65 -7.21
C GLN A 164 10.44 8.75 -7.02
N LEU A 165 11.02 7.80 -6.28
CA LEU A 165 12.45 7.69 -6.02
C LEU A 165 12.96 6.37 -6.58
N ILE A 166 14.16 6.41 -7.16
CA ILE A 166 14.89 5.22 -7.59
C ILE A 166 16.24 5.14 -6.88
N ALA A 167 16.65 3.93 -6.55
CA ALA A 167 17.97 3.65 -5.98
C ALA A 167 18.78 2.80 -6.95
N PHE A 168 20.00 3.25 -7.22
CA PHE A 168 20.99 2.50 -7.96
C PHE A 168 22.03 1.89 -7.02
N TYR A 169 22.39 0.64 -7.27
CA TYR A 169 23.53 -0.01 -6.65
C TYR A 169 24.58 -0.33 -7.72
N LYS A 170 25.76 0.32 -7.62
CA LYS A 170 26.83 0.20 -8.62
C LYS A 170 26.34 0.43 -10.06
N GLY A 171 25.47 1.44 -10.23
CA GLY A 171 24.92 1.84 -11.52
C GLY A 171 23.78 0.97 -12.06
N LYS A 172 23.25 0.01 -11.28
CA LYS A 172 22.07 -0.80 -11.65
C LYS A 172 20.89 -0.40 -10.80
N ALA A 173 19.71 -0.26 -11.38
CA ALA A 173 18.46 -0.07 -10.63
C ALA A 173 18.29 -1.22 -9.63
N ALA A 174 18.06 -0.88 -8.37
CA ALA A 174 18.13 -1.83 -7.27
C ALA A 174 17.00 -1.68 -6.25
N GLY A 175 16.24 -0.60 -6.31
CA GLY A 175 15.09 -0.36 -5.46
C GLY A 175 14.37 0.92 -5.82
N SER A 176 13.16 1.06 -5.34
CA SER A 176 12.31 2.23 -5.56
C SER A 176 11.38 2.46 -4.39
N VAL A 177 10.77 3.64 -4.35
CA VAL A 177 9.68 3.99 -3.46
C VAL A 177 8.86 5.11 -4.08
N ASP A 178 7.54 5.01 -3.98
CA ASP A 178 6.63 6.11 -4.24
C ASP A 178 6.30 6.80 -2.91
N VAL A 179 6.17 8.13 -2.93
CA VAL A 179 5.81 8.93 -1.76
C VAL A 179 4.58 9.75 -2.08
N ILE A 180 3.47 9.46 -1.40
CA ILE A 180 2.23 10.21 -1.55
C ILE A 180 2.27 11.41 -0.60
N ILE A 181 2.23 12.62 -1.17
CA ILE A 181 2.41 13.88 -0.46
C ILE A 181 1.04 14.46 -0.13
N LYS A 182 0.77 14.63 1.16
CA LYS A 182 -0.40 15.34 1.68
C LYS A 182 0.05 16.54 2.52
N GLU A 183 -0.89 17.37 2.92
CA GLU A 183 -0.59 18.58 3.70
C GLU A 183 0.28 18.28 4.93
N ARG A 184 -0.04 17.24 5.70
CA ARG A 184 0.61 16.92 6.98
C ARG A 184 1.44 15.63 6.96
N THR A 185 1.27 14.80 5.94
CA THR A 185 1.90 13.49 5.87
C THR A 185 2.64 13.28 4.54
N ALA A 186 3.67 12.46 4.59
CA ALA A 186 4.30 11.85 3.42
C ALA A 186 4.20 10.33 3.62
N GLU A 187 3.43 9.65 2.76
CA GLU A 187 3.21 8.21 2.85
C GLU A 187 4.23 7.48 1.98
N ILE A 188 4.98 6.59 2.59
CA ILE A 188 5.83 5.63 1.87
C ILE A 188 4.93 4.53 1.31
N ASP A 189 4.85 4.45 -0.01
CA ASP A 189 4.11 3.42 -0.74
C ASP A 189 5.07 2.64 -1.65
N GLY A 190 4.86 1.34 -1.77
CA GLY A 190 5.62 0.49 -2.70
C GLY A 190 7.13 0.48 -2.48
N LEU A 191 7.63 0.68 -1.23
CA LEU A 191 9.06 0.56 -0.94
C LEU A 191 9.57 -0.84 -1.28
N MET A 192 10.41 -0.92 -2.28
CA MET A 192 10.91 -2.19 -2.81
C MET A 192 12.42 -2.19 -3.01
N VAL A 193 13.05 -3.33 -2.76
CA VAL A 193 14.45 -3.59 -3.08
C VAL A 193 14.54 -4.95 -3.75
N HIS A 194 15.12 -4.98 -4.96
CA HIS A 194 15.34 -6.21 -5.72
C HIS A 194 16.07 -7.26 -4.86
N GLU A 195 15.67 -8.52 -4.97
CA GLU A 195 16.15 -9.60 -4.09
C GLU A 195 17.69 -9.74 -4.08
N ASP A 196 18.34 -9.61 -5.22
CA ASP A 196 19.82 -9.67 -5.35
C ASP A 196 20.54 -8.54 -4.61
N PHE A 197 19.83 -7.45 -4.30
CA PHE A 197 20.39 -6.26 -3.67
C PHE A 197 19.90 -6.05 -2.24
N GLN A 198 19.08 -6.95 -1.70
CA GLN A 198 18.64 -6.89 -0.30
C GLN A 198 19.82 -6.97 0.69
N LYS A 199 19.59 -6.49 1.90
CA LYS A 199 20.57 -6.46 3.01
C LYS A 199 21.84 -5.63 2.73
N LYS A 200 21.85 -4.83 1.67
CA LYS A 200 22.96 -3.91 1.34
C LYS A 200 22.73 -2.47 1.84
N GLY A 201 21.57 -2.20 2.49
CA GLY A 201 21.25 -0.88 3.05
C GLY A 201 20.43 0.02 2.11
N ILE A 202 20.03 -0.47 0.93
CA ILE A 202 19.30 0.31 -0.10
C ILE A 202 17.96 0.80 0.44
N GLY A 203 17.14 -0.06 1.05
CA GLY A 203 15.86 0.34 1.61
C GLY A 203 15.99 1.41 2.71
N SER A 204 17.04 1.35 3.53
CA SER A 204 17.31 2.41 4.52
C SER A 204 17.74 3.72 3.86
N ARG A 205 18.47 3.68 2.75
CA ARG A 205 18.88 4.87 1.99
C ARG A 205 17.66 5.52 1.29
N LEU A 206 16.75 4.71 0.71
CA LEU A 206 15.50 5.20 0.14
C LEU A 206 14.66 5.91 1.22
N GLN A 207 14.42 5.26 2.37
CA GLN A 207 13.70 5.87 3.47
C GLN A 207 14.39 7.15 4.00
N LYS A 208 15.73 7.13 4.12
CA LYS A 208 16.48 8.34 4.56
C LYS A 208 16.27 9.50 3.58
N SER A 209 16.28 9.23 2.27
CA SER A 209 15.99 10.25 1.25
C SER A 209 14.59 10.84 1.40
N VAL A 210 13.58 9.99 1.72
CA VAL A 210 12.23 10.46 2.04
C VAL A 210 12.24 11.36 3.29
N MET A 211 12.93 10.93 4.37
CA MET A 211 13.01 11.73 5.61
C MET A 211 13.65 13.10 5.38
N ASP A 212 14.67 13.16 4.52
CA ASP A 212 15.37 14.41 4.23
C ASP A 212 14.52 15.39 3.41
N GLN A 213 13.72 14.87 2.47
CA GLN A 213 12.87 15.69 1.60
C GLN A 213 11.58 16.16 2.30
N PHE A 214 11.09 15.41 3.30
CA PHE A 214 9.82 15.70 4.00
C PHE A 214 10.03 15.92 5.51
N ASN A 215 11.06 16.68 5.89
CA ASN A 215 11.44 16.92 7.27
C ASN A 215 10.39 17.71 8.08
N ASP A 216 9.44 18.36 7.42
CA ASP A 216 8.32 19.13 7.99
C ASP A 216 7.02 18.30 8.13
N LYS A 217 6.99 17.04 7.65
CA LYS A 217 5.80 16.19 7.65
C LYS A 217 5.97 14.98 8.59
N THR A 218 4.87 14.36 8.94
CA THR A 218 4.92 13.02 9.52
C THR A 218 5.00 11.99 8.40
N VAL A 219 6.05 11.18 8.40
CA VAL A 219 6.16 10.07 7.45
C VAL A 219 5.35 8.89 7.97
N ILE A 220 4.49 8.33 7.12
CA ILE A 220 3.62 7.19 7.43
C ILE A 220 3.83 6.06 6.43
N LEU A 221 3.51 4.85 6.85
CA LEU A 221 3.47 3.68 5.96
C LEU A 221 2.51 2.63 6.50
N VAL A 222 2.04 1.78 5.60
CA VAL A 222 1.27 0.58 5.94
C VAL A 222 2.10 -0.66 5.61
N ALA A 223 2.08 -1.63 6.49
CA ALA A 223 2.70 -2.94 6.31
C ALA A 223 1.66 -4.05 6.45
N ASP A 224 1.85 -5.15 5.71
CA ASP A 224 1.09 -6.36 5.94
C ASP A 224 1.43 -6.90 7.34
N GLY A 225 0.40 -7.24 8.10
CA GLY A 225 0.56 -7.69 9.48
C GLY A 225 1.21 -9.07 9.63
N GLU A 226 1.22 -9.88 8.58
CA GLU A 226 1.85 -11.20 8.55
C GLU A 226 3.31 -11.16 8.09
N ASP A 227 3.72 -10.04 7.46
CA ASP A 227 5.10 -9.87 6.97
C ASP A 227 6.10 -9.49 8.07
N THR A 228 7.35 -9.88 7.85
CA THR A 228 8.53 -9.65 8.71
C THR A 228 9.02 -8.18 8.88
N PRO A 229 8.54 -7.15 8.16
CA PRO A 229 9.05 -5.78 8.28
C PRO A 229 8.79 -5.09 9.61
N LYS A 230 7.88 -5.59 10.47
CA LYS A 230 7.55 -4.97 11.77
C LYS A 230 8.77 -4.64 12.63
N GLU A 231 9.68 -5.61 12.77
CA GLU A 231 10.89 -5.41 13.57
C GLU A 231 11.85 -4.42 12.90
N MET A 232 11.88 -4.37 11.58
CA MET A 232 12.67 -3.39 10.84
C MET A 232 12.16 -1.98 11.13
N TYR A 233 10.86 -1.74 11.02
CA TYR A 233 10.27 -0.42 11.29
C TYR A 233 10.47 0.00 12.75
N ARG A 234 10.33 -0.91 13.71
CA ARG A 234 10.63 -0.64 15.13
C ARG A 234 12.10 -0.27 15.34
N ARG A 235 13.03 -0.97 14.70
CA ARG A 235 14.48 -0.63 14.75
C ARG A 235 14.79 0.70 14.09
N GLN A 236 13.96 1.14 13.15
CA GLN A 236 14.05 2.44 12.50
C GLN A 236 13.30 3.55 13.26
N ASN A 237 12.82 3.27 14.49
CA ASN A 237 12.11 4.19 15.36
C ASN A 237 10.72 4.60 14.87
N TYR A 238 10.11 3.85 13.94
CA TYR A 238 8.70 4.05 13.63
C TYR A 238 7.83 3.67 14.83
N ARG A 239 6.82 4.49 15.08
CA ARG A 239 5.80 4.21 16.08
C ARG A 239 4.62 3.50 15.43
N TYR A 240 4.22 2.39 16.01
CA TYR A 240 2.96 1.73 15.68
C TYR A 240 1.78 2.63 16.05
N ILE A 241 0.84 2.81 15.12
CA ILE A 241 -0.34 3.68 15.27
C ILE A 241 -1.60 2.86 15.47
N GLY A 242 -1.80 1.80 14.68
CA GLY A 242 -2.98 0.96 14.74
C GLY A 242 -2.95 -0.17 13.74
N LYS A 243 -3.98 -1.00 13.79
CA LYS A 243 -4.22 -2.08 12.81
C LYS A 243 -5.60 -1.98 12.22
N GLN A 244 -5.75 -2.50 11.02
CA GLN A 244 -7.02 -2.63 10.34
C GLN A 244 -7.15 -4.04 9.76
N TYR A 245 -8.19 -4.77 10.14
CA TYR A 245 -8.46 -6.08 9.53
C TYR A 245 -8.96 -5.94 8.10
N ASN A 246 -8.62 -6.92 7.29
CA ASN A 246 -9.10 -7.04 5.92
C ASN A 246 -9.51 -8.48 5.60
N LEU A 247 -10.28 -8.62 4.54
CA LEU A 247 -10.74 -9.89 4.03
C LEU A 247 -10.61 -9.88 2.51
N LEU A 248 -10.08 -10.94 1.95
CA LEU A 248 -10.02 -11.17 0.51
C LEU A 248 -10.65 -12.51 0.18
N LYS A 249 -11.43 -12.55 -0.91
CA LYS A 249 -11.84 -13.79 -1.57
C LYS A 249 -11.62 -13.65 -3.06
N VAL A 250 -10.93 -14.61 -3.67
CA VAL A 250 -10.68 -14.68 -5.11
C VAL A 250 -11.48 -15.84 -5.70
N TYR A 251 -12.24 -15.56 -6.75
CA TYR A 251 -13.06 -16.56 -7.45
C TYR A 251 -12.30 -17.12 -8.64
N LYS A 252 -12.44 -18.42 -8.83
CA LYS A 252 -11.86 -19.18 -9.96
C LYS A 252 -12.53 -18.85 -11.28
#